data_4f4d7da79b49f3d6fd692ec928bb1dfe
#
_entry.id   4f4d7da79b49f3d6fd692ec928bb1dfe
#
_cell.length_a   1.000
_cell.length_b   1.000
_cell.length_c   1.000
_cell.angle_alpha   90.00
_cell.angle_beta   90.00
_cell.angle_gamma   90.00
#
_symmetry.space_group_name_H-M   'P 1'
#
loop_
_entity.id
_entity.type
_entity.pdbx_description
1 polymer ?
#
loop_
_entity_poly.entity_id
_entity_poly.type
_entity_poly.pdbx_seq_one_letter_code
_entity_poly.pdbx_strand_id
1 'polypeptide(L)'
;VNIQPILSYVDSLSIVSGSLPSGLSWDNRTGAITGSPTGVMDKSTVVFMASNRYNVTRTTVVFRVLQRITQFNYESSFYTYAVESAISLSPHIVGPCSNYSIQSGILPSGIQLNSTTGVISGTFLQSVSNQRVTISAHNEVKSKTVVLTFTVLSPIIIFDYPQFIYVLAKNRFFSTTPVAKGDGIIFTMSDGKLPEGLEYSEQTGVISGTPTVVIRNRDVTITAMNIFYFEARNLHFNVIEANSNFSYPQYHLSLSKGD
;
A
#
# COMPACT_ATOMS: atom_id res chain seq x y z
N VAL A 1 33.59 17.23 -13.08
CA VAL A 1 34.90 16.64 -12.72
C VAL A 1 35.89 17.76 -12.50
N ASN A 2 36.75 17.61 -11.52
CA ASN A 2 37.91 18.47 -11.30
C ASN A 2 39.02 17.58 -10.72
N ILE A 3 39.94 17.15 -11.56
CA ILE A 3 41.07 16.29 -11.19
C ILE A 3 42.33 17.10 -11.35
N GLN A 4 43.14 17.23 -10.29
CA GLN A 4 44.41 17.89 -10.27
C GLN A 4 45.55 16.87 -10.23
N PRO A 5 46.57 16.96 -11.08
CA PRO A 5 47.76 16.13 -10.97
C PRO A 5 48.65 16.59 -9.81
N ILE A 6 49.45 15.68 -9.30
CA ILE A 6 50.57 16.03 -8.43
C ILE A 6 51.80 16.23 -9.33
N LEU A 7 52.31 17.45 -9.37
CA LEU A 7 53.44 17.84 -10.24
C LEU A 7 54.63 18.30 -9.39
N SER A 8 55.84 17.88 -9.76
CA SER A 8 57.09 18.35 -9.17
C SER A 8 58.14 18.50 -10.27
N TYR A 9 58.71 19.68 -10.42
CA TYR A 9 59.79 19.96 -11.38
C TYR A 9 59.42 19.58 -12.83
N VAL A 10 58.25 19.99 -13.30
CA VAL A 10 57.72 19.72 -14.65
C VAL A 10 57.82 20.99 -15.50
N ASP A 11 58.44 20.90 -16.67
CA ASP A 11 58.56 22.01 -17.63
C ASP A 11 57.45 21.93 -18.70
N SER A 12 57.02 20.71 -19.08
CA SER A 12 55.96 20.57 -20.07
C SER A 12 55.07 19.34 -19.79
N LEU A 13 53.82 19.47 -20.20
CA LEU A 13 52.79 18.45 -20.12
C LEU A 13 52.16 18.17 -21.50
N SER A 14 51.92 16.92 -21.84
CA SER A 14 51.24 16.51 -23.09
C SER A 14 50.43 15.24 -22.94
N ILE A 15 49.43 15.08 -23.81
CA ILE A 15 48.77 13.79 -24.03
C ILE A 15 49.52 13.07 -25.13
N VAL A 16 50.01 11.86 -24.83
CA VAL A 16 50.78 11.02 -25.78
C VAL A 16 49.89 10.15 -26.58
N SER A 17 48.84 9.60 -25.96
CA SER A 17 47.88 8.73 -26.64
C SER A 17 46.55 8.75 -25.91
N GLY A 18 45.51 8.38 -26.65
CA GLY A 18 44.13 8.40 -26.19
C GLY A 18 43.48 9.77 -26.28
N SER A 19 42.19 9.83 -25.96
CA SER A 19 41.39 11.04 -25.89
C SER A 19 40.53 11.06 -24.63
N LEU A 20 40.33 12.27 -24.12
CA LEU A 20 39.41 12.44 -22.98
C LEU A 20 37.96 12.14 -23.39
N PRO A 21 37.13 11.68 -22.46
CA PRO A 21 35.69 11.62 -22.68
C PRO A 21 35.13 12.97 -23.13
N SER A 22 34.16 12.94 -24.04
CA SER A 22 33.47 14.14 -24.53
C SER A 22 32.91 14.96 -23.34
N GLY A 23 33.13 16.28 -23.39
CA GLY A 23 32.73 17.21 -22.31
C GLY A 23 33.75 17.36 -21.19
N LEU A 24 34.89 16.66 -21.25
CA LEU A 24 36.07 16.95 -20.41
C LEU A 24 37.11 17.73 -21.19
N SER A 25 37.77 18.65 -20.52
CA SER A 25 38.87 19.47 -21.03
C SER A 25 40.12 19.26 -20.18
N TRP A 26 41.26 19.34 -20.79
CA TRP A 26 42.56 19.25 -20.13
C TRP A 26 43.35 20.54 -20.32
N ASP A 27 43.85 21.05 -19.23
CA ASP A 27 44.74 22.22 -19.23
C ASP A 27 46.22 21.75 -19.31
N ASN A 28 46.89 22.07 -20.39
CA ASN A 28 48.27 21.65 -20.63
C ASN A 28 49.33 22.39 -19.79
N ARG A 29 48.93 23.45 -19.06
CA ARG A 29 49.82 24.18 -18.13
C ARG A 29 49.77 23.58 -16.73
N THR A 30 48.57 23.26 -16.26
CA THR A 30 48.35 22.79 -14.89
C THR A 30 48.18 21.28 -14.81
N GLY A 31 47.92 20.62 -15.96
CA GLY A 31 47.54 19.21 -16.03
C GLY A 31 46.12 18.92 -15.53
N ALA A 32 45.35 19.96 -15.18
CA ALA A 32 44.02 19.80 -14.65
C ALA A 32 43.04 19.24 -15.69
N ILE A 33 42.22 18.25 -15.28
CA ILE A 33 41.12 17.71 -16.09
C ILE A 33 39.81 18.22 -15.49
N THR A 34 39.08 19.03 -16.26
CA THR A 34 37.83 19.66 -15.81
C THR A 34 36.67 19.40 -16.77
N GLY A 35 35.46 19.66 -16.35
CA GLY A 35 34.26 19.59 -17.18
C GLY A 35 33.25 18.55 -16.70
N SER A 36 32.23 18.28 -17.55
CA SER A 36 31.19 17.31 -17.30
C SER A 36 31.06 16.35 -18.50
N PRO A 37 31.27 15.05 -18.32
CA PRO A 37 31.13 14.11 -19.43
C PRO A 37 29.70 14.13 -20.01
N THR A 38 29.61 14.17 -21.33
CA THR A 38 28.32 14.24 -22.04
C THR A 38 27.90 12.95 -22.74
N GLY A 39 28.82 11.99 -22.88
CA GLY A 39 28.55 10.68 -23.50
C GLY A 39 28.92 9.52 -22.58
N VAL A 40 28.22 8.39 -22.74
CA VAL A 40 28.54 7.13 -22.07
C VAL A 40 29.76 6.49 -22.74
N MET A 41 30.68 5.96 -21.94
CA MET A 41 31.90 5.32 -22.42
C MET A 41 32.30 4.20 -21.45
N ASP A 42 32.42 2.96 -21.94
CA ASP A 42 32.79 1.82 -21.09
C ASP A 42 34.25 1.92 -20.63
N LYS A 43 35.18 2.23 -21.53
CA LYS A 43 36.59 2.39 -21.22
C LYS A 43 37.29 3.33 -22.21
N SER A 44 38.03 4.32 -21.72
CA SER A 44 39.02 5.10 -22.46
C SER A 44 40.32 5.16 -21.67
N THR A 45 41.42 4.94 -22.36
CA THR A 45 42.75 5.01 -21.75
C THR A 45 43.48 6.22 -22.33
N VAL A 46 43.93 7.11 -21.47
CA VAL A 46 44.68 8.30 -21.86
C VAL A 46 46.07 8.26 -21.20
N VAL A 47 47.10 8.39 -21.99
CA VAL A 47 48.48 8.45 -21.51
C VAL A 47 48.96 9.91 -21.51
N PHE A 48 49.23 10.41 -20.33
CA PHE A 48 49.81 11.72 -20.09
C PHE A 48 51.34 11.61 -19.94
N MET A 49 52.04 12.62 -20.37
CA MET A 49 53.49 12.74 -20.26
C MET A 49 53.85 14.08 -19.61
N ALA A 50 54.69 13.98 -18.62
CA ALA A 50 55.35 15.14 -18.00
C ALA A 50 56.85 15.08 -18.30
N SER A 51 57.47 16.18 -18.68
CA SER A 51 58.89 16.23 -18.97
C SER A 51 59.56 17.48 -18.46
N ASN A 52 60.83 17.37 -18.16
CA ASN A 52 61.76 18.47 -17.95
C ASN A 52 63.08 18.15 -18.68
N ARG A 53 64.04 19.03 -18.57
CA ARG A 53 65.38 18.89 -19.25
C ARG A 53 66.17 17.61 -18.88
N TYR A 54 65.77 16.90 -17.82
CA TYR A 54 66.50 15.76 -17.30
C TYR A 54 65.75 14.44 -17.50
N ASN A 55 64.39 14.44 -17.49
CA ASN A 55 63.63 13.22 -17.45
C ASN A 55 62.22 13.37 -18.12
N VAL A 56 61.67 12.24 -18.52
CA VAL A 56 60.32 12.08 -19.05
C VAL A 56 59.60 11.03 -18.26
N THR A 57 58.44 11.37 -17.71
CA THR A 57 57.54 10.47 -16.98
C THR A 57 56.22 10.37 -17.68
N ARG A 58 55.65 9.13 -17.70
CA ARG A 58 54.32 8.90 -18.25
C ARG A 58 53.39 8.31 -17.18
N THR A 59 52.13 8.72 -17.22
CA THR A 59 51.06 8.16 -16.40
C THR A 59 49.86 7.83 -17.26
N THR A 60 49.20 6.76 -16.91
CA THR A 60 48.02 6.29 -17.63
C THR A 60 46.79 6.44 -16.77
N VAL A 61 45.76 7.13 -17.31
CA VAL A 61 44.45 7.29 -16.65
C VAL A 61 43.41 6.56 -17.48
N VAL A 62 42.61 5.74 -16.79
CA VAL A 62 41.50 5.02 -17.38
C VAL A 62 40.21 5.72 -16.99
N PHE A 63 39.43 6.13 -17.98
CA PHE A 63 38.12 6.77 -17.79
C PHE A 63 37.03 5.76 -18.11
N ARG A 64 35.98 5.77 -17.27
CA ARG A 64 34.69 5.14 -17.53
C ARG A 64 33.61 6.20 -17.30
N VAL A 65 32.69 6.35 -18.23
CA VAL A 65 31.54 7.23 -18.10
C VAL A 65 30.28 6.38 -18.13
N LEU A 66 29.71 6.20 -16.98
CA LEU A 66 28.55 5.30 -16.79
C LEU A 66 27.26 6.11 -16.82
N GLN A 67 26.23 5.53 -17.40
CA GLN A 67 24.90 6.11 -17.43
C GLN A 67 24.25 5.98 -16.04
N ARG A 68 23.55 7.02 -15.60
CA ARG A 68 22.77 7.01 -14.36
C ARG A 68 21.40 6.38 -14.59
N ILE A 69 20.83 5.81 -13.54
CA ILE A 69 19.40 5.54 -13.49
C ILE A 69 18.69 6.88 -13.39
N THR A 70 17.87 7.23 -14.38
CA THR A 70 17.17 8.52 -14.44
C THR A 70 15.72 8.39 -13.97
N GLN A 71 15.09 7.22 -14.18
CA GLN A 71 13.74 6.93 -13.75
C GLN A 71 13.67 5.53 -13.14
N PHE A 72 12.91 5.38 -12.06
CA PHE A 72 12.57 4.10 -11.43
C PHE A 72 11.25 4.24 -10.70
N ASN A 73 10.24 3.51 -11.13
CA ASN A 73 8.91 3.45 -10.53
C ASN A 73 8.23 2.13 -10.89
N TYR A 74 7.14 1.83 -10.22
CA TYR A 74 6.15 0.82 -10.61
C TYR A 74 4.91 1.56 -11.12
N GLU A 75 3.94 0.82 -11.66
CA GLU A 75 2.70 1.36 -12.22
C GLU A 75 1.95 2.26 -11.21
N SER A 76 1.94 1.86 -9.93
CA SER A 76 1.38 2.64 -8.82
C SER A 76 2.32 2.64 -7.63
N SER A 77 2.11 3.56 -6.69
CA SER A 77 2.73 3.55 -5.36
C SER A 77 1.81 3.00 -4.27
N PHE A 78 0.52 2.79 -4.58
CA PHE A 78 -0.48 2.25 -3.65
C PHE A 78 -1.18 1.06 -4.30
N TYR A 79 -1.23 -0.03 -3.57
CA TYR A 79 -1.82 -1.28 -4.01
C TYR A 79 -2.76 -1.83 -2.96
N THR A 80 -3.98 -2.19 -3.38
CA THR A 80 -4.96 -2.85 -2.52
C THR A 80 -5.38 -4.17 -3.15
N TYR A 81 -5.23 -5.24 -2.40
CA TYR A 81 -5.50 -6.61 -2.84
C TYR A 81 -6.28 -7.38 -1.78
N ALA A 82 -6.89 -8.50 -2.19
CA ALA A 82 -7.43 -9.50 -1.29
C ALA A 82 -6.33 -10.47 -0.85
N VAL A 83 -6.47 -11.08 0.32
CA VAL A 83 -5.71 -12.27 0.71
C VAL A 83 -5.91 -13.36 -0.36
N GLU A 84 -4.88 -14.16 -0.64
CA GLU A 84 -4.82 -15.18 -1.69
C GLU A 84 -4.76 -14.64 -3.12
N SER A 85 -4.76 -13.32 -3.34
CA SER A 85 -4.47 -12.75 -4.66
C SER A 85 -3.02 -12.95 -5.05
N ALA A 86 -2.78 -13.41 -6.27
CA ALA A 86 -1.46 -13.48 -6.87
C ALA A 86 -1.14 -12.17 -7.61
N ILE A 87 0.11 -11.70 -7.50
CA ILE A 87 0.56 -10.48 -8.19
C ILE A 87 1.86 -10.71 -8.95
N SER A 88 2.07 -9.85 -9.97
CA SER A 88 3.34 -9.71 -10.68
C SER A 88 3.48 -8.25 -11.13
N LEU A 89 4.28 -7.47 -10.39
CA LEU A 89 4.51 -6.05 -10.64
C LEU A 89 5.91 -5.88 -11.23
N SER A 90 5.97 -5.36 -12.45
CA SER A 90 7.24 -5.07 -13.14
C SER A 90 7.64 -3.61 -12.92
N PRO A 91 8.92 -3.32 -12.67
CA PRO A 91 9.38 -1.96 -12.58
C PRO A 91 9.48 -1.32 -13.96
N HIS A 92 9.23 -0.02 -14.03
CA HIS A 92 9.66 0.84 -15.12
C HIS A 92 10.98 1.53 -14.73
N ILE A 93 12.02 1.30 -15.53
CA ILE A 93 13.35 1.84 -15.28
C ILE A 93 13.97 2.42 -16.55
N VAL A 94 14.59 3.59 -16.41
CA VAL A 94 15.36 4.23 -17.50
C VAL A 94 16.80 4.40 -17.05
N GLY A 95 17.69 3.71 -17.77
CA GLY A 95 19.13 3.61 -17.46
C GLY A 95 19.51 2.20 -17.03
N PRO A 96 20.82 1.86 -17.08
CA PRO A 96 21.30 0.54 -16.69
C PRO A 96 21.13 0.31 -15.19
N CYS A 97 20.61 -0.85 -14.83
CA CYS A 97 20.45 -1.30 -13.45
C CYS A 97 21.20 -2.62 -13.26
N SER A 98 21.95 -2.72 -12.20
CA SER A 98 22.71 -3.93 -11.86
C SER A 98 21.91 -4.87 -10.97
N ASN A 99 21.19 -4.33 -10.00
CA ASN A 99 20.34 -5.11 -9.10
C ASN A 99 19.28 -4.25 -8.41
N TYR A 100 18.32 -4.94 -7.80
CA TYR A 100 17.26 -4.38 -6.96
C TYR A 100 17.35 -4.94 -5.56
N SER A 101 17.02 -4.12 -4.56
CA SER A 101 16.99 -4.52 -3.16
C SER A 101 15.91 -3.80 -2.36
N ILE A 102 15.51 -4.39 -1.25
CA ILE A 102 14.67 -3.70 -0.26
C ILE A 102 15.60 -2.84 0.59
N GLN A 103 15.40 -1.52 0.56
CA GLN A 103 16.18 -0.57 1.35
C GLN A 103 15.60 -0.42 2.76
N SER A 104 14.29 -0.42 2.89
CA SER A 104 13.60 -0.33 4.18
C SER A 104 12.20 -0.93 4.10
N GLY A 105 11.65 -1.33 5.25
CA GLY A 105 10.39 -2.03 5.33
C GLY A 105 10.52 -3.50 4.95
N ILE A 106 9.39 -4.16 4.82
CA ILE A 106 9.27 -5.56 4.39
C ILE A 106 8.13 -5.68 3.37
N LEU A 107 8.21 -6.62 2.47
CA LEU A 107 7.10 -6.97 1.61
C LEU A 107 6.04 -7.75 2.40
N PRO A 108 4.76 -7.69 2.01
CA PRO A 108 3.73 -8.53 2.60
C PRO A 108 4.08 -10.02 2.53
N SER A 109 3.59 -10.79 3.50
CA SER A 109 3.81 -12.24 3.55
C SER A 109 3.38 -12.92 2.25
N GLY A 110 4.27 -13.76 1.69
CA GLY A 110 4.08 -14.47 0.42
C GLY A 110 4.53 -13.70 -0.82
N ILE A 111 4.96 -12.44 -0.68
CA ILE A 111 5.44 -11.60 -1.78
C ILE A 111 6.96 -11.50 -1.73
N GLN A 112 7.60 -11.57 -2.89
CA GLN A 112 9.05 -11.52 -3.05
C GLN A 112 9.48 -10.53 -4.12
N LEU A 113 10.67 -9.96 -3.94
CA LEU A 113 11.36 -9.13 -4.92
C LEU A 113 12.43 -9.98 -5.63
N ASN A 114 12.36 -10.05 -6.95
CA ASN A 114 13.44 -10.59 -7.74
C ASN A 114 14.57 -9.55 -7.85
N SER A 115 15.72 -9.83 -7.26
CA SER A 115 16.86 -8.91 -7.21
C SER A 115 17.49 -8.58 -8.56
N THR A 116 17.29 -9.42 -9.58
CA THR A 116 17.84 -9.19 -10.92
C THR A 116 16.89 -8.40 -11.81
N THR A 117 15.59 -8.70 -11.78
CA THR A 117 14.60 -8.10 -12.67
C THR A 117 13.81 -6.96 -12.04
N GLY A 118 13.82 -6.86 -10.71
CA GLY A 118 13.00 -5.92 -9.95
C GLY A 118 11.51 -6.30 -9.89
N VAL A 119 11.12 -7.45 -10.43
CA VAL A 119 9.74 -7.92 -10.40
C VAL A 119 9.37 -8.27 -8.96
N ILE A 120 8.25 -7.73 -8.50
CA ILE A 120 7.63 -8.06 -7.22
C ILE A 120 6.47 -9.01 -7.50
N SER A 121 6.54 -10.25 -7.00
CA SER A 121 5.55 -11.29 -7.30
C SER A 121 5.32 -12.24 -6.14
N GLY A 122 4.24 -12.97 -6.20
CA GLY A 122 3.82 -13.96 -5.22
C GLY A 122 2.34 -13.93 -4.95
N THR A 123 1.91 -14.61 -3.87
CA THR A 123 0.51 -14.67 -3.43
C THR A 123 0.44 -14.14 -1.99
N PHE A 124 -0.47 -13.23 -1.71
CA PHE A 124 -0.66 -12.67 -0.37
C PHE A 124 -1.19 -13.74 0.59
N LEU A 125 -0.47 -14.00 1.67
CA LEU A 125 -0.83 -15.02 2.66
C LEU A 125 -1.56 -14.45 3.89
N GLN A 126 -1.46 -13.14 4.12
CA GLN A 126 -2.03 -12.47 5.30
C GLN A 126 -2.48 -11.05 4.96
N SER A 127 -3.48 -10.57 5.69
CA SER A 127 -3.89 -9.17 5.60
C SER A 127 -2.86 -8.24 6.22
N VAL A 128 -2.73 -7.05 5.61
CA VAL A 128 -1.90 -5.97 6.12
C VAL A 128 -2.56 -4.63 5.82
N SER A 129 -2.37 -3.65 6.69
CA SER A 129 -2.88 -2.29 6.48
C SER A 129 -1.72 -1.31 6.27
N ASN A 130 -1.73 -0.62 5.12
CA ASN A 130 -0.77 0.43 4.77
C ASN A 130 0.71 0.05 4.98
N GLN A 131 1.06 -1.20 4.69
CA GLN A 131 2.43 -1.68 4.81
C GLN A 131 3.32 -1.04 3.75
N ARG A 132 4.35 -0.34 4.20
CA ARG A 132 5.28 0.40 3.34
C ARG A 132 6.58 -0.36 3.14
N VAL A 133 7.07 -0.35 1.91
CA VAL A 133 8.36 -0.88 1.54
C VAL A 133 9.06 0.09 0.60
N THR A 134 10.35 0.29 0.80
CA THR A 134 11.20 1.09 -0.09
C THR A 134 12.07 0.14 -0.90
N ILE A 135 11.88 0.15 -2.22
CA ILE A 135 12.70 -0.61 -3.17
C ILE A 135 13.76 0.33 -3.75
N SER A 136 14.97 -0.17 -3.87
CA SER A 136 16.10 0.53 -4.47
C SER A 136 16.59 -0.22 -5.71
N ALA A 137 16.75 0.52 -6.81
CA ALA A 137 17.45 0.07 -8.01
C ALA A 137 18.87 0.66 -8.00
N HIS A 138 19.87 -0.17 -8.23
CA HIS A 138 21.27 0.19 -8.10
C HIS A 138 22.05 0.00 -9.39
N ASN A 139 23.01 0.89 -9.63
CA ASN A 139 24.14 0.65 -10.51
C ASN A 139 25.44 1.20 -9.86
N GLU A 140 26.59 1.06 -10.55
CA GLU A 140 27.89 1.50 -10.02
C GLU A 140 27.96 3.03 -9.73
N VAL A 141 27.05 3.81 -10.30
CA VAL A 141 27.11 5.30 -10.19
C VAL A 141 26.18 5.82 -9.12
N LYS A 142 24.95 5.30 -9.08
CA LYS A 142 23.89 5.83 -8.20
C LYS A 142 22.75 4.84 -8.03
N SER A 143 22.07 4.97 -6.90
CA SER A 143 20.78 4.29 -6.66
C SER A 143 19.61 5.25 -6.86
N LYS A 144 18.47 4.69 -7.20
CA LYS A 144 17.15 5.32 -7.21
C LYS A 144 16.19 4.47 -6.38
N THR A 145 15.29 5.13 -5.67
CA THR A 145 14.34 4.47 -4.78
C THR A 145 12.90 4.80 -5.13
N VAL A 146 12.01 3.87 -4.80
CA VAL A 146 10.56 4.06 -4.85
C VAL A 146 9.94 3.50 -3.57
N VAL A 147 8.91 4.16 -3.06
CA VAL A 147 8.13 3.68 -1.92
C VAL A 147 6.83 3.10 -2.43
N LEU A 148 6.54 1.86 -2.04
CA LEU A 148 5.29 1.18 -2.31
C LEU A 148 4.53 0.97 -1.01
N THR A 149 3.22 1.09 -1.07
CA THR A 149 2.32 0.89 0.06
C THR A 149 1.31 -0.18 -0.31
N PHE A 150 1.22 -1.23 0.50
CA PHE A 150 0.31 -2.35 0.30
C PHE A 150 -0.76 -2.37 1.39
N THR A 151 -2.00 -2.52 0.99
CA THR A 151 -3.14 -2.88 1.83
C THR A 151 -3.69 -4.20 1.33
N VAL A 152 -3.78 -5.19 2.18
CA VAL A 152 -4.33 -6.52 1.85
C VAL A 152 -5.46 -6.81 2.80
N LEU A 153 -6.66 -7.03 2.27
CA LEU A 153 -7.87 -7.23 3.04
C LEU A 153 -8.22 -8.71 3.11
N SER A 154 -8.56 -9.17 4.31
CA SER A 154 -9.11 -10.51 4.52
C SER A 154 -10.61 -10.56 4.18
N PRO A 155 -11.14 -11.75 3.86
CA PRO A 155 -12.59 -11.94 3.68
C PRO A 155 -13.36 -11.63 4.96
N ILE A 156 -14.65 -11.40 4.80
CA ILE A 156 -15.59 -11.34 5.91
C ILE A 156 -15.90 -12.79 6.28
N ILE A 157 -15.34 -13.27 7.40
CA ILE A 157 -15.44 -14.66 7.85
C ILE A 157 -16.56 -14.88 8.86
N ILE A 158 -17.05 -13.81 9.48
CA ILE A 158 -18.20 -13.82 10.38
C ILE A 158 -18.98 -12.54 10.11
N PHE A 159 -20.27 -12.70 9.87
CA PHE A 159 -21.24 -11.62 9.94
C PHE A 159 -22.56 -12.21 10.40
N ASP A 160 -23.01 -11.85 11.58
CA ASP A 160 -24.26 -12.36 12.13
C ASP A 160 -24.87 -11.41 13.16
N TYR A 161 -26.19 -11.43 13.28
CA TYR A 161 -26.91 -10.78 14.35
C TYR A 161 -27.29 -11.80 15.42
N PRO A 162 -27.49 -11.37 16.70
CA PRO A 162 -27.87 -12.29 17.79
C PRO A 162 -29.16 -13.06 17.52
N GLN A 163 -30.04 -12.51 16.71
CA GLN A 163 -31.29 -13.10 16.27
C GLN A 163 -31.61 -12.69 14.82
N PHE A 164 -32.40 -13.51 14.13
CA PHE A 164 -32.94 -13.18 12.80
C PHE A 164 -34.38 -12.68 12.85
N ILE A 165 -35.10 -12.99 13.94
CA ILE A 165 -36.46 -12.56 14.15
C ILE A 165 -36.54 -11.74 15.43
N TYR A 166 -37.02 -10.51 15.29
CA TYR A 166 -37.18 -9.54 16.36
C TYR A 166 -38.67 -9.22 16.57
N VAL A 167 -39.18 -9.47 17.79
CA VAL A 167 -40.51 -9.06 18.22
C VAL A 167 -40.33 -7.91 19.21
N LEU A 168 -40.64 -6.72 18.77
CA LEU A 168 -40.41 -5.47 19.50
C LEU A 168 -41.73 -4.91 20.06
N ALA A 169 -41.66 -4.29 21.23
CA ALA A 169 -42.78 -3.53 21.77
C ALA A 169 -42.72 -2.08 21.26
N LYS A 170 -43.84 -1.59 20.75
CA LYS A 170 -44.01 -0.16 20.37
C LYS A 170 -43.66 0.74 21.55
N ASN A 171 -43.01 1.87 21.25
CA ASN A 171 -42.55 2.87 22.21
C ASN A 171 -41.56 2.36 23.26
N ARG A 172 -40.91 1.23 23.01
CA ARG A 172 -39.80 0.70 23.81
C ARG A 172 -38.50 0.76 23.05
N PHE A 173 -37.44 1.25 23.72
CA PHE A 173 -36.10 1.30 23.13
C PHE A 173 -35.58 -0.11 22.83
N PHE A 174 -34.99 -0.28 21.68
CA PHE A 174 -34.36 -1.50 21.19
C PHE A 174 -32.96 -1.19 20.68
N SER A 175 -32.04 -2.13 20.85
CA SER A 175 -30.72 -2.10 20.22
C SER A 175 -30.21 -3.51 19.99
N THR A 176 -29.62 -3.76 18.83
CA THR A 176 -28.91 -5.00 18.50
C THR A 176 -27.62 -4.68 17.76
N THR A 177 -26.56 -5.43 18.06
CA THR A 177 -25.23 -5.24 17.48
C THR A 177 -24.83 -6.54 16.79
N PRO A 178 -24.41 -6.50 15.51
CA PRO A 178 -23.91 -7.69 14.86
C PRO A 178 -22.49 -8.05 15.36
N VAL A 179 -22.14 -9.32 15.20
CA VAL A 179 -20.76 -9.77 15.24
C VAL A 179 -20.27 -9.80 13.80
N ALA A 180 -19.19 -9.06 13.50
CA ALA A 180 -18.56 -9.07 12.19
C ALA A 180 -17.05 -9.20 12.34
N LYS A 181 -16.42 -10.04 11.51
CA LYS A 181 -14.97 -10.25 11.49
C LYS A 181 -14.46 -10.27 10.06
N GLY A 182 -13.52 -9.40 9.77
CA GLY A 182 -12.90 -9.15 8.46
C GLY A 182 -12.26 -7.76 8.47
N ASP A 183 -11.63 -7.38 7.36
CA ASP A 183 -10.96 -6.09 7.26
C ASP A 183 -11.79 -5.09 6.42
N GLY A 184 -11.80 -3.83 6.87
CA GLY A 184 -12.43 -2.73 6.12
C GLY A 184 -13.94 -2.89 5.91
N ILE A 185 -14.64 -3.50 6.89
CA ILE A 185 -16.08 -3.76 6.79
C ILE A 185 -16.88 -2.46 6.91
N ILE A 186 -17.80 -2.28 5.98
CA ILE A 186 -18.91 -1.33 6.05
C ILE A 186 -20.23 -2.09 5.96
N PHE A 187 -21.30 -1.51 6.50
CA PHE A 187 -22.61 -2.13 6.48
C PHE A 187 -23.57 -1.30 5.61
N THR A 188 -24.37 -1.98 4.82
CA THR A 188 -25.43 -1.32 4.02
C THR A 188 -26.75 -2.04 4.22
N MET A 189 -27.85 -1.28 4.14
CA MET A 189 -29.19 -1.87 4.01
C MET A 189 -29.45 -2.08 2.52
N SER A 190 -29.34 -3.33 2.08
CA SER A 190 -29.43 -3.67 0.66
C SER A 190 -30.85 -3.90 0.19
N ASP A 191 -31.78 -4.22 1.12
CA ASP A 191 -33.20 -4.35 0.82
C ASP A 191 -34.07 -4.08 2.05
N GLY A 192 -35.31 -3.66 1.81
CA GLY A 192 -36.32 -3.37 2.83
C GLY A 192 -36.12 -1.99 3.48
N LYS A 193 -36.89 -1.76 4.54
CA LYS A 193 -36.82 -0.58 5.41
C LYS A 193 -37.04 -0.99 6.85
N LEU A 194 -36.25 -0.47 7.75
CA LEU A 194 -36.47 -0.67 9.18
C LEU A 194 -37.86 -0.18 9.62
N PRO A 195 -38.45 -0.78 10.68
CA PRO A 195 -39.59 -0.20 11.36
C PRO A 195 -39.34 1.27 11.69
N GLU A 196 -40.39 2.11 11.55
CA GLU A 196 -40.30 3.52 11.85
C GLU A 196 -39.87 3.76 13.29
N GLY A 197 -38.86 4.65 13.47
CA GLY A 197 -38.22 4.93 14.75
C GLY A 197 -36.99 4.08 15.05
N LEU A 198 -36.62 3.13 14.16
CA LEU A 198 -35.33 2.44 14.18
C LEU A 198 -34.39 3.01 13.12
N GLU A 199 -33.10 3.08 13.45
CA GLU A 199 -32.01 3.48 12.59
C GLU A 199 -30.90 2.45 12.63
N TYR A 200 -30.04 2.42 11.60
CA TYR A 200 -28.83 1.60 11.59
C TYR A 200 -27.59 2.44 11.31
N SER A 201 -26.47 1.96 11.80
CA SER A 201 -25.15 2.57 11.58
C SER A 201 -24.41 1.83 10.47
N GLU A 202 -24.05 2.53 9.39
CA GLU A 202 -23.23 2.00 8.29
C GLU A 202 -21.81 1.60 8.72
N GLN A 203 -21.33 2.15 9.82
CA GLN A 203 -19.97 1.88 10.34
C GLN A 203 -19.92 0.68 11.28
N THR A 204 -20.99 0.44 12.03
CA THR A 204 -21.00 -0.58 13.10
C THR A 204 -22.04 -1.69 12.87
N GLY A 205 -22.99 -1.49 11.95
CA GLY A 205 -24.12 -2.39 11.73
C GLY A 205 -25.13 -2.39 12.86
N VAL A 206 -24.96 -1.55 13.90
CA VAL A 206 -25.90 -1.48 15.03
C VAL A 206 -27.25 -0.99 14.53
N ILE A 207 -28.31 -1.70 14.88
CA ILE A 207 -29.70 -1.29 14.68
C ILE A 207 -30.24 -0.87 16.05
N SER A 208 -30.70 0.37 16.17
CA SER A 208 -31.21 0.89 17.43
C SER A 208 -32.31 1.94 17.22
N GLY A 209 -33.06 2.20 18.28
CA GLY A 209 -34.12 3.22 18.28
C GLY A 209 -35.36 2.79 19.05
N THR A 210 -36.44 3.53 18.86
CA THR A 210 -37.73 3.28 19.50
C THR A 210 -38.82 3.16 18.44
N PRO A 211 -39.33 1.97 18.14
CA PRO A 211 -40.31 1.79 17.10
C PRO A 211 -41.65 2.51 17.46
N THR A 212 -42.18 3.29 16.53
CA THR A 212 -43.37 4.15 16.76
C THR A 212 -44.65 3.60 16.16
N VAL A 213 -44.56 2.65 15.25
CA VAL A 213 -45.71 2.09 14.52
C VAL A 213 -45.75 0.57 14.67
N VAL A 214 -46.92 0.03 14.93
CA VAL A 214 -47.18 -1.43 14.90
C VAL A 214 -47.02 -1.94 13.47
N ILE A 215 -46.21 -2.97 13.29
CA ILE A 215 -45.96 -3.56 11.99
C ILE A 215 -45.78 -5.07 12.10
N ARG A 216 -46.19 -5.79 11.07
CA ARG A 216 -46.00 -7.24 10.98
C ARG A 216 -45.24 -7.60 9.70
N ASN A 217 -44.40 -8.63 9.81
CA ASN A 217 -43.68 -9.21 8.68
C ASN A 217 -42.85 -8.18 7.89
N ARG A 218 -41.98 -7.44 8.57
CA ARG A 218 -41.06 -6.51 7.95
C ARG A 218 -39.70 -7.19 7.80
N ASP A 219 -39.32 -7.46 6.56
CA ASP A 219 -38.00 -7.98 6.21
C ASP A 219 -37.03 -6.86 5.85
N VAL A 220 -35.80 -7.00 6.30
CA VAL A 220 -34.70 -6.10 6.04
C VAL A 220 -33.44 -6.91 5.80
N THR A 221 -32.74 -6.62 4.72
CA THR A 221 -31.46 -7.23 4.42
C THR A 221 -30.33 -6.27 4.74
N ILE A 222 -29.49 -6.63 5.69
CA ILE A 222 -28.24 -5.92 5.98
C ILE A 222 -27.09 -6.70 5.36
N THR A 223 -26.23 -5.99 4.64
CA THR A 223 -25.02 -6.52 4.00
C THR A 223 -23.79 -5.91 4.66
N ALA A 224 -22.92 -6.77 5.17
CA ALA A 224 -21.57 -6.40 5.55
C ALA A 224 -20.67 -6.57 4.32
N MET A 225 -19.87 -5.57 3.96
CA MET A 225 -19.05 -5.64 2.76
C MET A 225 -17.73 -4.87 2.90
N ASN A 226 -16.73 -5.29 2.14
CA ASN A 226 -15.58 -4.51 1.77
C ASN A 226 -15.43 -4.50 0.23
N ILE A 227 -14.35 -3.93 -0.32
CA ILE A 227 -14.21 -3.81 -1.78
C ILE A 227 -14.07 -5.15 -2.53
N PHE A 228 -13.85 -6.28 -1.84
CA PHE A 228 -13.67 -7.60 -2.45
C PHE A 228 -14.74 -8.61 -2.02
N TYR A 229 -15.32 -8.45 -0.84
CA TYR A 229 -16.18 -9.45 -0.21
C TYR A 229 -17.46 -8.83 0.33
N PHE A 230 -18.52 -9.62 0.34
CA PHE A 230 -19.78 -9.25 0.98
C PHE A 230 -20.46 -10.48 1.60
N GLU A 231 -21.19 -10.22 2.68
CA GLU A 231 -22.07 -11.18 3.34
C GLU A 231 -23.38 -10.49 3.73
N ALA A 232 -24.52 -11.14 3.50
CA ALA A 232 -25.84 -10.59 3.77
C ALA A 232 -26.58 -11.38 4.82
N ARG A 233 -27.42 -10.69 5.61
CA ARG A 233 -28.34 -11.29 6.60
C ARG A 233 -29.70 -10.67 6.48
N ASN A 234 -30.71 -11.54 6.42
CA ASN A 234 -32.12 -11.15 6.46
C ASN A 234 -32.60 -11.12 7.91
N LEU A 235 -33.13 -9.98 8.30
CA LEU A 235 -33.73 -9.75 9.62
C LEU A 235 -35.23 -9.52 9.47
N HIS A 236 -36.00 -10.17 10.32
CA HIS A 236 -37.44 -10.10 10.32
C HIS A 236 -37.94 -9.34 11.56
N PHE A 237 -38.68 -8.28 11.37
CA PHE A 237 -39.20 -7.43 12.44
C PHE A 237 -40.73 -7.51 12.55
N ASN A 238 -41.19 -7.71 13.78
CA ASN A 238 -42.57 -7.52 14.19
C ASN A 238 -42.59 -6.48 15.31
N VAL A 239 -43.39 -5.44 15.19
CA VAL A 239 -43.65 -4.48 16.26
C VAL A 239 -45.09 -4.62 16.74
N ILE A 240 -45.26 -4.91 18.01
CA ILE A 240 -46.57 -5.15 18.66
C ILE A 240 -46.85 -4.04 19.68
N GLU A 241 -48.13 -3.83 19.99
CA GLU A 241 -48.50 -2.96 21.12
C GLU A 241 -47.93 -3.57 22.43
N ALA A 242 -47.37 -2.74 23.27
CA ALA A 242 -46.99 -3.14 24.62
C ALA A 242 -48.28 -3.27 25.43
N ASN A 243 -48.52 -4.50 25.97
CA ASN A 243 -49.62 -4.67 26.91
C ASN A 243 -49.38 -3.81 28.14
N SER A 244 -50.07 -2.68 28.24
CA SER A 244 -49.92 -1.73 29.34
C SER A 244 -50.90 -1.91 30.48
N ASN A 245 -52.02 -2.60 30.22
CA ASN A 245 -53.07 -2.73 31.22
C ASN A 245 -53.66 -4.15 31.22
N PHE A 246 -53.31 -4.89 32.23
CA PHE A 246 -54.06 -6.08 32.62
C PHE A 246 -54.68 -5.78 33.98
N SER A 247 -55.98 -5.65 34.05
CA SER A 247 -56.71 -5.49 35.30
C SER A 247 -57.96 -6.38 35.28
N TYR A 248 -58.21 -7.00 36.38
CA TYR A 248 -59.54 -7.57 36.61
C TYR A 248 -60.46 -6.43 37.00
N PRO A 249 -61.66 -6.32 36.41
CA PRO A 249 -62.66 -5.43 36.95
C PRO A 249 -62.84 -5.77 38.43
N GLN A 250 -62.89 -4.78 39.28
CA GLN A 250 -63.16 -4.98 40.70
C GLN A 250 -64.63 -5.44 40.86
N TYR A 251 -64.81 -6.76 40.79
CA TYR A 251 -66.02 -7.38 41.24
C TYR A 251 -65.78 -7.90 42.64
N HIS A 252 -66.60 -7.52 43.57
CA HIS A 252 -66.70 -8.24 44.83
C HIS A 252 -67.30 -9.64 44.51
N LEU A 253 -66.48 -10.61 44.30
CA LEU A 253 -66.88 -12.00 44.20
C LEU A 253 -67.09 -12.55 45.60
N SER A 254 -68.34 -12.60 46.03
CA SER A 254 -68.70 -13.40 47.20
C SER A 254 -68.85 -14.84 46.72
N LEU A 255 -67.88 -15.67 46.95
CA LEU A 255 -67.90 -17.11 46.63
C LEU A 255 -68.42 -17.90 47.87
N SER A 256 -69.40 -18.76 47.71
CA SER A 256 -69.79 -19.69 48.74
C SER A 256 -68.87 -20.93 48.69
N LYS A 257 -68.65 -21.54 49.83
CA LYS A 257 -67.87 -22.77 49.98
C LYS A 257 -68.57 -23.91 49.26
N GLY A 258 -68.04 -24.30 48.06
CA GLY A 258 -68.52 -25.40 47.29
C GLY A 258 -68.82 -25.14 45.82
N ASP A 259 -68.53 -23.92 45.30
CA ASP A 259 -68.55 -23.56 43.85
C ASP A 259 -67.21 -23.77 43.16
#